data_0ed3984308e99fa78f6fd9ca56e5075a
#
_entry.id   0ed3984308e99fa78f6fd9ca56e5075a
#
_cell.length_a   1.000
_cell.length_b   1.000
_cell.length_c   1.000
_cell.angle_alpha   90.00
_cell.angle_beta   90.00
_cell.angle_gamma   90.00
#
_symmetry.space_group_name_H-M   'P 1'
#
loop_
_entity.id
_entity.type
_entity.pdbx_description
1 polymer ?
#
loop_
_entity_poly.entity_id
_entity_poly.type
_entity_poly.pdbx_seq_one_letter_code
_entity_poly.pdbx_strand_id
1 'polypeptide(L)'
;IVYDGFDIVDGPVRWNRDHHGADNIRFHLLEDGTRLPAADLLISKDVLQHLPIADVRYYTDIFRRNYRFSIIASGVFPDHDTNTEIAPGECRSLRLDLPPFDLPCAVLQRWEYIEFGKPVTKDVCLMTGLPESAAAGGAIVRDVDA
;
A
#
# COMPACT_ATOMS: atom_id res chain seq x y z
N ILE A 1 20.59 5.39 2.60
CA ILE A 1 19.14 5.14 2.47
C ILE A 1 18.49 5.54 3.79
N VAL A 2 17.39 6.28 3.73
CA VAL A 2 16.50 6.53 4.87
C VAL A 2 15.25 5.68 4.66
N TYR A 3 14.78 5.05 5.72
CA TYR A 3 13.58 4.21 5.72
C TYR A 3 12.57 4.73 6.75
N ASP A 4 11.34 4.95 6.31
CA ASP A 4 10.21 5.27 7.16
C ASP A 4 9.12 4.20 6.96
N GLY A 5 8.88 3.37 7.98
CA GLY A 5 7.83 2.35 7.99
C GLY A 5 6.57 2.89 8.67
N PHE A 6 5.41 2.56 8.12
CA PHE A 6 4.11 3.01 8.63
C PHE A 6 3.19 1.80 8.82
N ASP A 7 2.46 1.78 9.92
CA ASP A 7 1.41 0.79 10.20
C ASP A 7 0.31 1.45 11.05
N ILE A 8 -0.93 0.98 10.91
CA ILE A 8 -2.07 1.42 11.72
C ILE A 8 -2.12 0.73 13.08
N VAL A 9 -1.34 -0.33 13.29
CA VAL A 9 -1.34 -1.14 14.52
C VAL A 9 -0.16 -0.74 15.41
N ASP A 10 -0.45 -0.19 16.57
CA ASP A 10 0.55 0.34 17.50
C ASP A 10 1.55 -0.74 18.02
N GLY A 11 1.08 -1.96 18.27
CA GLY A 11 1.94 -3.05 18.75
C GLY A 11 3.14 -3.34 17.84
N PRO A 12 2.94 -3.67 16.56
CA PRO A 12 4.02 -3.84 15.58
C PRO A 12 4.91 -2.60 15.43
N VAL A 13 4.33 -1.40 15.45
CA VAL A 13 5.10 -0.15 15.34
C VAL A 13 6.07 -0.02 16.51
N ARG A 14 5.61 -0.21 17.75
CA ARG A 14 6.48 -0.17 18.93
C ARG A 14 7.55 -1.25 18.88
N TRP A 15 7.16 -2.49 18.58
CA TRP A 15 8.11 -3.59 18.49
C TRP A 15 9.20 -3.31 17.45
N ASN A 16 8.83 -2.81 16.27
CA ASN A 16 9.77 -2.46 15.21
C ASN A 16 10.71 -1.30 15.62
N ARG A 17 10.19 -0.29 16.33
CA ARG A 17 11.04 0.79 16.88
C ARG A 17 12.12 0.24 17.80
N ASP A 18 11.73 -0.67 18.70
CA ASP A 18 12.63 -1.20 19.73
C ASP A 18 13.68 -2.16 19.14
N HIS A 19 13.36 -2.89 18.08
CA HIS A 19 14.22 -3.96 17.57
C HIS A 19 14.95 -3.60 16.27
N HIS A 20 14.42 -2.68 15.48
CA HIS A 20 14.92 -2.31 14.15
C HIS A 20 15.14 -0.81 13.96
N GLY A 21 14.76 0.02 14.94
CA GLY A 21 14.97 1.47 14.90
C GLY A 21 16.46 1.83 14.85
N ALA A 22 16.81 2.81 14.03
CA ALA A 22 18.16 3.37 13.90
C ALA A 22 18.05 4.83 13.40
N ASP A 23 19.16 5.55 13.35
CA ASP A 23 19.17 6.95 12.92
C ASP A 23 18.53 7.17 11.55
N ASN A 24 18.63 6.19 10.68
CA ASN A 24 18.08 6.19 9.31
C ASN A 24 16.92 5.20 9.12
N ILE A 25 16.41 4.55 10.17
CA ILE A 25 15.28 3.61 10.14
C ILE A 25 14.29 4.01 11.22
N ARG A 26 13.11 4.44 10.80
CA ARG A 26 12.05 4.93 11.68
C ARG A 26 10.74 4.23 11.41
N PHE A 27 9.92 4.07 12.45
CA PHE A 27 8.60 3.46 12.35
C PHE A 27 7.56 4.39 12.97
N HIS A 28 6.44 4.56 12.29
CA HIS A 28 5.40 5.52 12.63
C HIS A 28 4.05 4.84 12.72
N LEU A 29 3.29 5.20 13.75
CA LEU A 29 1.87 4.88 13.79
C LEU A 29 1.16 5.76 12.75
N LEU A 30 0.39 5.14 11.90
CA LEU A 30 -0.41 5.81 10.90
C LEU A 30 -1.77 6.16 11.53
N GLU A 31 -1.95 7.42 11.84
CA GLU A 31 -3.17 7.96 12.41
C GLU A 31 -3.80 8.94 11.42
N ASP A 32 -5.06 9.28 11.66
CA ASP A 32 -5.73 10.31 10.88
C ASP A 32 -4.95 11.63 10.90
N GLY A 33 -4.80 12.25 9.75
CA GLY A 33 -3.97 13.44 9.58
C GLY A 33 -2.46 13.18 9.46
N THR A 34 -1.99 11.94 9.56
CA THR A 34 -0.57 11.60 9.33
C THR A 34 -0.16 11.98 7.90
N ARG A 35 0.98 12.65 7.78
CA ARG A 35 1.57 12.95 6.46
C ARG A 35 2.56 11.88 6.06
N LEU A 36 2.33 11.27 4.91
CA LEU A 36 3.32 10.41 4.28
C LEU A 36 4.42 11.28 3.66
N PRO A 37 5.70 11.07 3.99
CA PRO A 37 6.79 11.85 3.41
C PRO A 37 6.92 11.55 1.92
N ALA A 38 7.43 12.52 1.16
CA ALA A 38 7.86 12.25 -0.21
C ALA A 38 9.15 11.42 -0.17
N ALA A 39 9.27 10.45 -1.07
CA ALA A 39 10.45 9.60 -1.19
C ALA A 39 10.62 9.09 -2.63
N ASP A 40 11.79 8.53 -2.93
CA ASP A 40 12.02 7.91 -4.25
C ASP A 40 11.17 6.65 -4.46
N LEU A 41 10.99 5.87 -3.41
CA LEU A 41 10.31 4.58 -3.44
C LEU A 41 9.30 4.45 -2.31
N LEU A 42 8.08 4.05 -2.65
CA LEU A 42 7.08 3.50 -1.74
C LEU A 42 7.03 1.98 -1.88
N ILE A 43 6.86 1.27 -0.77
CA ILE A 43 6.50 -0.15 -0.76
C ILE A 43 5.21 -0.31 0.04
N SER A 44 4.16 -0.80 -0.61
CA SER A 44 2.87 -1.14 0.03
C SER A 44 2.62 -2.64 -0.12
N LYS A 45 2.62 -3.36 0.99
CA LYS A 45 2.45 -4.81 1.00
C LYS A 45 1.22 -5.19 1.81
N ASP A 46 0.28 -5.86 1.15
CA ASP A 46 -0.95 -6.41 1.76
C ASP A 46 -1.81 -5.35 2.50
N VAL A 47 -1.81 -4.11 2.00
CA VAL A 47 -2.58 -2.99 2.56
C VAL A 47 -3.81 -2.71 1.71
N LEU A 48 -3.63 -2.40 0.43
CA LEU A 48 -4.71 -1.88 -0.43
C LEU A 48 -5.84 -2.89 -0.66
N GLN A 49 -5.57 -4.18 -0.52
CA GLN A 49 -6.59 -5.24 -0.63
C GLN A 49 -7.62 -5.23 0.50
N HIS A 50 -7.38 -4.46 1.57
CA HIS A 50 -8.26 -4.31 2.73
C HIS A 50 -9.03 -2.98 2.74
N LEU A 51 -8.88 -2.15 1.72
CA LEU A 51 -9.46 -0.83 1.63
C LEU A 51 -10.64 -0.77 0.64
N PRO A 52 -11.70 0.00 0.89
CA PRO A 52 -12.73 0.32 -0.09
C PRO A 52 -12.16 0.85 -1.41
N ILE A 53 -12.92 0.72 -2.51
CA ILE A 53 -12.46 1.19 -3.83
C ILE A 53 -12.08 2.67 -3.83
N ALA A 54 -12.87 3.49 -3.13
CA ALA A 54 -12.60 4.93 -3.04
C ALA A 54 -11.24 5.24 -2.41
N ASP A 55 -10.87 4.49 -1.37
CA ASP A 55 -9.60 4.67 -0.66
C ASP A 55 -8.42 4.12 -1.47
N VAL A 56 -8.59 2.99 -2.15
CA VAL A 56 -7.55 2.51 -3.08
C VAL A 56 -7.24 3.56 -4.15
N ARG A 57 -8.26 4.20 -4.73
CA ARG A 57 -8.07 5.30 -5.70
C ARG A 57 -7.37 6.48 -5.06
N TYR A 58 -7.80 6.89 -3.88
CA TYR A 58 -7.20 8.00 -3.14
C TYR A 58 -5.72 7.76 -2.86
N TYR A 59 -5.36 6.58 -2.32
CA TYR A 59 -3.97 6.26 -2.01
C TYR A 59 -3.11 6.06 -3.25
N THR A 60 -3.62 5.42 -4.30
CA THR A 60 -2.86 5.26 -5.54
C THR A 60 -2.60 6.59 -6.24
N ASP A 61 -3.51 7.56 -6.15
CA ASP A 61 -3.28 8.93 -6.61
C ASP A 61 -2.17 9.62 -5.82
N ILE A 62 -2.17 9.47 -4.49
CA ILE A 62 -1.09 9.96 -3.63
C ILE A 62 0.24 9.32 -4.00
N PHE A 63 0.26 8.02 -4.18
CA PHE A 63 1.48 7.29 -4.54
C PHE A 63 2.06 7.81 -5.85
N ARG A 64 1.25 8.02 -6.85
CA ARG A 64 1.69 8.56 -8.15
C ARG A 64 2.21 9.98 -8.09
N ARG A 65 1.74 10.80 -7.17
CA ARG A 65 2.18 12.21 -7.03
C ARG A 65 3.44 12.35 -6.18
N ASN A 66 3.58 11.53 -5.15
CA ASN A 66 4.61 11.73 -4.12
C ASN A 66 5.83 10.81 -4.28
N TYR A 67 5.73 9.73 -5.05
CA TYR A 67 6.80 8.76 -5.18
C TYR A 67 7.14 8.52 -6.64
N ARG A 68 8.44 8.48 -6.93
CA ARG A 68 8.93 8.14 -8.27
C ARG A 68 8.57 6.72 -8.65
N PHE A 69 8.66 5.80 -7.70
CA PHE A 69 8.33 4.40 -7.85
C PHE A 69 7.46 3.93 -6.69
N SER A 70 6.45 3.12 -6.99
CA SER A 70 5.64 2.44 -5.98
C SER A 70 5.60 0.95 -6.28
N ILE A 71 6.11 0.13 -5.36
CA ILE A 71 6.01 -1.33 -5.42
C ILE A 71 4.81 -1.73 -4.56
N ILE A 72 3.82 -2.35 -5.19
CA ILE A 72 2.58 -2.75 -4.52
C ILE A 72 2.46 -4.27 -4.61
N ALA A 73 2.40 -4.92 -3.45
CA ALA A 73 2.17 -6.36 -3.35
C ALA A 73 0.76 -6.62 -2.82
N SER A 74 -0.01 -7.43 -3.54
CA SER A 74 -1.38 -7.80 -3.18
C SER A 74 -1.69 -9.26 -3.51
N GLY A 75 -2.69 -9.82 -2.82
CA GLY A 75 -3.17 -11.18 -3.05
C GLY A 75 -4.28 -11.22 -4.10
N VAL A 76 -4.29 -12.28 -4.91
CA VAL A 76 -5.41 -12.68 -5.75
C VAL A 76 -5.88 -14.04 -5.24
N PHE A 77 -7.05 -14.07 -4.65
CA PHE A 77 -7.65 -15.23 -3.98
C PHE A 77 -8.67 -15.88 -4.90
N PRO A 78 -8.63 -17.21 -5.12
CA PRO A 78 -9.49 -17.89 -6.09
C PRO A 78 -10.98 -17.81 -5.77
N ASP A 79 -11.31 -17.64 -4.48
CA ASP A 79 -12.70 -17.60 -4.01
C ASP A 79 -13.25 -16.17 -3.82
N HIS A 80 -12.44 -15.15 -4.16
CA HIS A 80 -12.84 -13.76 -4.02
C HIS A 80 -12.93 -13.10 -5.38
N ASP A 81 -14.03 -12.40 -5.62
CA ASP A 81 -14.16 -11.58 -6.80
C ASP A 81 -13.08 -10.48 -6.83
N THR A 82 -12.53 -10.25 -8.01
CA THR A 82 -11.49 -9.26 -8.20
C THR A 82 -12.08 -7.86 -8.22
N ASN A 83 -11.47 -6.95 -7.44
CA ASN A 83 -11.82 -5.52 -7.40
C ASN A 83 -13.28 -5.23 -7.03
N THR A 84 -13.93 -6.09 -6.25
CA THR A 84 -15.26 -5.79 -5.70
C THR A 84 -15.18 -4.77 -4.57
N GLU A 85 -16.29 -4.09 -4.31
CA GLU A 85 -16.40 -3.22 -3.14
C GLU A 85 -16.39 -4.05 -1.85
N ILE A 86 -15.72 -3.55 -0.84
CA ILE A 86 -15.63 -4.17 0.50
C ILE A 86 -15.77 -3.09 1.58
N ALA A 87 -16.17 -3.49 2.78
CA ALA A 87 -16.05 -2.64 3.95
C ALA A 87 -14.57 -2.54 4.40
N PRO A 88 -14.20 -1.46 5.11
CA PRO A 88 -12.86 -1.33 5.67
C PRO A 88 -12.44 -2.55 6.50
N GLY A 89 -11.23 -3.06 6.27
CA GLY A 89 -10.69 -4.23 6.97
C GLY A 89 -11.11 -5.59 6.43
N GLU A 90 -12.10 -5.68 5.55
CA GLU A 90 -12.36 -6.90 4.79
C GLU A 90 -11.23 -7.19 3.81
N CYS A 91 -11.28 -8.30 3.11
CA CYS A 91 -10.25 -8.68 2.14
C CYS A 91 -10.89 -9.06 0.79
N ARG A 92 -10.27 -8.63 -0.29
CA ARG A 92 -10.64 -9.03 -1.65
C ARG A 92 -9.40 -9.33 -2.50
N SER A 93 -9.60 -9.95 -3.66
CA SER A 93 -8.60 -10.00 -4.72
C SER A 93 -8.39 -8.61 -5.31
N LEU A 94 -7.15 -8.12 -5.34
CA LEU A 94 -6.84 -6.78 -5.86
C LEU A 94 -5.93 -6.85 -7.08
N ARG A 95 -6.39 -6.27 -8.19
CA ARG A 95 -5.67 -6.09 -9.45
C ARG A 95 -5.79 -4.64 -9.89
N LEU A 96 -4.73 -3.86 -9.72
CA LEU A 96 -4.72 -2.43 -10.05
C LEU A 96 -4.75 -2.16 -11.56
N ASP A 97 -4.35 -3.12 -12.37
CA ASP A 97 -4.35 -3.08 -13.83
C ASP A 97 -5.71 -3.40 -14.45
N LEU A 98 -6.70 -3.77 -13.65
CA LEU A 98 -8.05 -4.08 -14.09
C LEU A 98 -9.08 -3.04 -13.57
N PRO A 99 -10.27 -2.96 -14.22
CA PRO A 99 -11.36 -2.15 -13.72
C PRO A 99 -11.69 -2.47 -12.23
N PRO A 100 -12.08 -1.48 -11.46
CA PRO A 100 -12.35 -0.08 -11.83
C PRO A 100 -11.12 0.84 -11.73
N PHE A 101 -9.91 0.31 -11.56
CA PHE A 101 -8.69 1.10 -11.36
C PHE A 101 -8.00 1.45 -12.68
N ASP A 102 -7.79 0.46 -13.56
CA ASP A 102 -7.14 0.59 -14.87
C ASP A 102 -5.81 1.37 -14.81
N LEU A 103 -5.03 1.14 -13.75
CA LEU A 103 -3.78 1.86 -13.52
C LEU A 103 -2.64 1.24 -14.34
N PRO A 104 -1.79 2.06 -14.94
CA PRO A 104 -0.60 1.58 -15.62
C PRO A 104 0.41 1.05 -14.61
N CYS A 105 0.41 -0.26 -14.41
CA CYS A 105 1.37 -0.93 -13.54
C CYS A 105 1.94 -2.18 -14.22
N ALA A 106 3.23 -2.41 -14.02
CA ALA A 106 3.93 -3.56 -14.55
C ALA A 106 4.07 -4.63 -13.47
N VAL A 107 3.64 -5.86 -13.75
CA VAL A 107 3.87 -7.00 -12.85
C VAL A 107 5.36 -7.33 -12.89
N LEU A 108 6.06 -7.11 -11.79
CA LEU A 108 7.48 -7.43 -11.61
C LEU A 108 7.69 -8.90 -11.27
N GLN A 109 6.79 -9.44 -10.45
CA GLN A 109 6.87 -10.80 -9.99
C GLN A 109 5.48 -11.33 -9.66
N ARG A 110 5.29 -12.62 -9.91
CA ARG A 110 4.09 -13.37 -9.54
C ARG A 110 4.50 -14.74 -9.05
N TRP A 111 3.88 -15.19 -7.95
CA TRP A 111 4.05 -16.56 -7.46
C TRP A 111 2.80 -17.05 -6.74
N GLU A 112 2.68 -18.35 -6.64
CA GLU A 112 1.61 -19.01 -5.89
C GLU A 112 2.15 -19.53 -4.55
N TYR A 113 1.32 -19.48 -3.54
CA TYR A 113 1.58 -20.06 -2.24
C TYR A 113 0.26 -20.56 -1.61
N ILE A 114 0.35 -21.33 -0.55
CA ILE A 114 -0.82 -21.81 0.17
C ILE A 114 -1.05 -20.94 1.40
N GLU A 115 -2.23 -20.34 1.47
CA GLU A 115 -2.70 -19.58 2.62
C GLU A 115 -4.02 -20.16 3.10
N PHE A 116 -4.11 -20.50 4.39
CA PHE A 116 -5.27 -21.18 4.98
C PHE A 116 -5.75 -22.42 4.18
N GLY A 117 -4.81 -23.19 3.61
CA GLY A 117 -5.09 -24.39 2.82
C GLY A 117 -5.57 -24.13 1.39
N LYS A 118 -5.58 -22.90 0.92
CA LYS A 118 -5.99 -22.52 -0.44
C LYS A 118 -4.83 -21.92 -1.23
N PRO A 119 -4.77 -22.13 -2.56
CA PRO A 119 -3.79 -21.48 -3.40
C PRO A 119 -4.12 -19.98 -3.50
N VAL A 120 -3.13 -19.14 -3.28
CA VAL A 120 -3.22 -17.70 -3.43
C VAL A 120 -2.12 -17.24 -4.38
N THR A 121 -2.45 -16.41 -5.34
CA THR A 121 -1.45 -15.75 -6.19
C THR A 121 -1.05 -14.42 -5.56
N LYS A 122 0.24 -14.21 -5.34
CA LYS A 122 0.78 -12.91 -4.95
C LYS A 122 1.31 -12.19 -6.19
N ASP A 123 0.77 -11.01 -6.46
CA ASP A 123 1.26 -10.11 -7.49
C ASP A 123 2.08 -8.99 -6.85
N VAL A 124 3.26 -8.74 -7.41
CA VAL A 124 4.07 -7.56 -7.08
C VAL A 124 4.13 -6.69 -8.30
N CYS A 125 3.55 -5.51 -8.20
CA CYS A 125 3.41 -4.57 -9.29
C CYS A 125 4.27 -3.33 -9.06
N LEU A 126 4.89 -2.83 -10.13
CA LEU A 126 5.53 -1.52 -10.16
C LEU A 126 4.60 -0.52 -10.81
N MET A 127 4.34 0.55 -10.10
CA MET A 127 3.69 1.75 -10.60
C MET A 127 4.71 2.89 -10.60
N THR A 128 4.81 3.61 -11.72
CA THR A 128 5.65 4.81 -11.82
C THR A 128 4.82 6.06 -11.60
N GLY A 129 5.30 6.93 -10.73
CA GLY A 129 4.74 8.25 -10.52
C GLY A 129 5.41 9.29 -11.41
N LEU A 130 4.75 10.43 -11.55
CA LEU A 130 5.34 11.66 -12.03
C LEU A 130 5.39 12.59 -10.81
N PRO A 131 6.48 12.60 -10.02
CA PRO A 131 6.58 13.54 -8.94
C PRO A 131 6.52 14.94 -9.56
N GLU A 132 5.44 15.66 -9.33
CA GLU A 132 5.46 17.11 -9.52
C GLU A 132 6.64 17.59 -8.69
N SER A 133 7.51 18.38 -9.32
CA SER A 133 8.76 18.90 -8.74
C SER A 133 8.56 19.18 -7.26
N ALA A 134 9.44 18.72 -6.41
CA ALA A 134 9.37 18.62 -4.94
C ALA A 134 8.89 19.94 -4.26
N ALA A 135 7.64 20.30 -4.48
CA ALA A 135 6.94 21.39 -3.85
C ALA A 135 6.19 20.81 -2.63
N ALA A 136 6.90 20.82 -1.50
CA ALA A 136 6.38 21.01 -0.17
C ALA A 136 4.97 20.43 0.12
N GLY A 137 4.89 19.23 0.63
CA GLY A 137 3.68 18.80 1.30
C GLY A 137 3.39 17.32 1.12
N GLY A 138 3.88 16.49 2.04
CA GLY A 138 3.47 15.08 2.10
C GLY A 138 1.94 14.95 2.10
N ALA A 139 1.44 13.85 1.56
CA ALA A 139 0.02 13.56 1.53
C ALA A 139 -0.53 13.30 2.94
N ILE A 140 -1.74 13.75 3.19
CA ILE A 140 -2.43 13.55 4.48
C ILE A 140 -3.23 12.26 4.40
N VAL A 141 -3.08 11.41 5.38
CA VAL A 141 -3.91 10.22 5.56
C VAL A 141 -5.33 10.65 5.94
N ARG A 142 -6.33 10.01 5.37
CA ARG A 142 -7.73 10.19 5.76
C ARG A 142 -8.17 9.06 6.67
N ASP A 143 -9.12 9.37 7.52
CA ASP A 143 -9.85 8.36 8.29
C ASP A 143 -10.57 7.41 7.32
N VAL A 144 -10.37 6.13 7.49
CA VAL A 144 -10.99 5.07 6.67
C VAL A 144 -12.35 4.65 7.27
N ASP A 145 -12.72 5.20 8.44
CA ASP A 145 -13.94 4.84 9.17
C ASP A 145 -15.07 5.91 9.08
N ALA A 146 -14.96 6.89 8.18
CA ALA A 146 -15.94 7.94 8.03
C ALA A 146 -16.93 7.68 6.89
#